data_b7ac79a2f204d2eec9a373ec17f4c01f
#
_entry.id   b7ac79a2f204d2eec9a373ec17f4c01f
#
_cell.length_a   1.000
_cell.length_b   1.000
_cell.length_c   1.000
_cell.angle_alpha   90.00
_cell.angle_beta   90.00
_cell.angle_gamma   90.00
#
_symmetry.space_group_name_H-M   'P 1'
#
loop_
_entity.id
_entity.type
_entity.pdbx_description
1 polymer ?
#
loop_
_entity_poly.entity_id
_entity_poly.type
_entity_poly.pdbx_seq_one_letter_code
_entity_poly.pdbx_strand_id
1 'polypeptide(L)'
;GEVYSTAMCWFMEMQWINSGCIHSGEFFHGPFEVTDYDVPFMLVKSIGKTRFLDERVENFAKKFTEDLLVLDQKDLDLSNVAEEARQYIAAILTGVVIRHFVEAIAFERGHSLDVRRYMWQMEY
;
A
#
# COMPACT_ATOMS: atom_id res chain seq x y z
N GLY A 1 -1.73 -5.35 -8.65
CA GLY A 1 -1.37 -6.23 -7.56
C GLY A 1 -1.87 -5.72 -6.21
N GLU A 2 -1.23 -6.16 -5.15
CA GLU A 2 -1.68 -5.97 -3.75
C GLU A 2 -1.90 -4.50 -3.35
N VAL A 3 -1.01 -3.60 -3.75
CA VAL A 3 -1.14 -2.16 -3.43
C VAL A 3 -2.39 -1.55 -4.09
N TYR A 4 -2.70 -1.96 -5.33
CA TYR A 4 -3.93 -1.53 -5.99
C TYR A 4 -5.17 -2.04 -5.26
N SER A 5 -5.21 -3.35 -4.93
CA SER A 5 -6.31 -3.93 -4.16
C SER A 5 -6.46 -3.26 -2.79
N THR A 6 -5.36 -2.89 -2.15
CA THR A 6 -5.38 -2.16 -0.89
C THR A 6 -6.07 -0.81 -1.03
N ALA A 7 -5.68 -0.02 -2.01
CA ALA A 7 -6.27 1.29 -2.22
C ALA A 7 -7.75 1.19 -2.61
N MET A 8 -8.09 0.34 -3.61
CA MET A 8 -9.44 0.27 -4.15
C MET A 8 -10.40 -0.50 -3.24
N CYS A 9 -10.04 -1.72 -2.85
CA CYS A 9 -10.96 -2.59 -2.11
C CYS A 9 -10.91 -2.34 -0.61
N TRP A 10 -9.71 -2.36 -0.01
CA TRP A 10 -9.60 -2.26 1.44
C TRP A 10 -9.87 -0.84 1.95
N PHE A 11 -9.26 0.17 1.37
CA PHE A 11 -9.43 1.55 1.84
C PHE A 11 -10.71 2.19 1.32
N MET A 12 -10.94 2.26 0.00
CA MET A 12 -12.12 2.92 -0.51
C MET A 12 -13.41 2.14 -0.24
N GLU A 13 -13.47 0.87 -0.65
CA GLU A 13 -14.70 0.09 -0.58
C GLU A 13 -15.05 -0.30 0.86
N MET A 14 -14.09 -0.86 1.61
CA MET A 14 -14.35 -1.44 2.92
C MET A 14 -14.18 -0.43 4.06
N GLN A 15 -13.29 0.53 3.94
CA GLN A 15 -13.02 1.50 5.00
C GLN A 15 -13.51 2.91 4.69
N TRP A 16 -14.00 3.17 3.49
CA TRP A 16 -14.47 4.47 3.03
C TRP A 16 -13.42 5.58 3.18
N ILE A 17 -12.16 5.20 3.02
CA ILE A 17 -11.01 6.10 3.00
C ILE A 17 -10.71 6.45 1.55
N ASN A 18 -10.75 7.73 1.21
CA ASN A 18 -10.30 8.18 -0.11
C ASN A 18 -8.80 7.89 -0.27
N SER A 19 -8.43 7.13 -1.27
CA SER A 19 -7.07 6.67 -1.47
C SER A 19 -6.72 6.53 -2.95
N GLY A 20 -5.44 6.38 -3.25
CA GLY A 20 -4.94 6.16 -4.60
C GLY A 20 -3.78 5.18 -4.61
N CYS A 21 -3.61 4.46 -5.71
CA CYS A 21 -2.48 3.58 -5.95
C CYS A 21 -1.63 4.14 -7.08
N ILE A 22 -0.38 4.46 -6.78
CA ILE A 22 0.53 5.10 -7.73
C ILE A 22 1.80 4.26 -7.83
N HIS A 23 2.22 3.96 -9.04
CA HIS A 23 3.49 3.28 -9.31
C HIS A 23 4.66 4.24 -9.09
N SER A 24 5.73 3.79 -8.40
CA SER A 24 6.89 4.64 -8.07
C SER A 24 7.55 5.28 -9.30
N GLY A 25 7.49 4.61 -10.45
CA GLY A 25 7.99 5.15 -11.72
C GLY A 25 7.17 6.31 -12.28
N GLU A 26 5.91 6.44 -11.86
CA GLU A 26 5.00 7.50 -12.31
C GLU A 26 4.81 8.60 -11.25
N PHE A 27 5.26 8.36 -10.04
CA PHE A 27 5.04 9.26 -8.91
C PHE A 27 5.45 10.72 -9.21
N PHE A 28 6.59 10.90 -9.85
CA PHE A 28 7.12 12.24 -10.20
C PHE A 28 6.56 12.82 -11.51
N HIS A 29 5.51 12.24 -12.08
CA HIS A 29 4.81 12.74 -13.27
C HIS A 29 3.44 13.37 -12.93
N GLY A 30 3.33 13.94 -11.71
CA GLY A 30 2.12 14.63 -11.25
C GLY A 30 1.74 14.27 -9.81
N PRO A 31 1.63 12.98 -9.44
CA PRO A 31 1.18 12.60 -8.10
C PRO A 31 1.96 13.21 -6.93
N PHE A 32 3.24 13.49 -7.09
CA PHE A 32 4.06 14.12 -6.05
C PHE A 32 3.59 15.56 -5.71
N GLU A 33 2.94 16.26 -6.64
CA GLU A 33 2.44 17.62 -6.43
C GLU A 33 1.20 17.69 -5.49
N VAL A 34 0.52 16.56 -5.29
CA VAL A 34 -0.62 16.48 -4.36
C VAL A 34 -0.23 15.84 -3.02
N THR A 35 1.06 15.58 -2.82
CA THR A 35 1.58 15.14 -1.52
C THR A 35 1.67 16.33 -0.60
N ASP A 36 1.08 16.22 0.59
CA ASP A 36 1.13 17.26 1.62
C ASP A 36 1.54 16.65 2.96
N TYR A 37 1.90 17.49 3.90
CA TYR A 37 2.45 17.10 5.19
C TYR A 37 1.51 16.21 6.00
N ASP A 38 0.20 16.48 5.95
CA ASP A 38 -0.86 15.76 6.65
C ASP A 38 -1.53 14.64 5.82
N VAL A 39 -1.00 14.35 4.63
CA VAL A 39 -1.50 13.24 3.78
C VAL A 39 -0.77 11.95 4.13
N PRO A 40 -1.45 10.94 4.70
CA PRO A 40 -0.84 9.65 5.01
C PRO A 40 -0.30 8.96 3.75
N PHE A 41 0.90 8.43 3.86
CA PHE A 41 1.60 7.81 2.75
C PHE A 41 2.04 6.38 3.11
N MET A 42 1.61 5.40 2.32
CA MET A 42 2.09 4.03 2.44
C MET A 42 2.97 3.68 1.24
N LEU A 43 4.22 3.35 1.47
CA LEU A 43 5.16 2.94 0.44
C LEU A 43 5.51 1.45 0.60
N VAL A 44 5.31 0.68 -0.46
CA VAL A 44 5.81 -0.69 -0.57
C VAL A 44 7.09 -0.68 -1.38
N LYS A 45 8.21 -1.06 -0.76
CA LYS A 45 9.51 -1.16 -1.43
C LYS A 45 9.77 -2.58 -1.88
N SER A 46 9.95 -2.75 -3.19
CA SER A 46 10.22 -4.04 -3.81
C SER A 46 11.67 -4.52 -3.58
N ILE A 47 11.89 -5.83 -3.69
CA ILE A 47 13.23 -6.42 -3.79
C ILE A 47 13.71 -6.57 -5.24
N GLY A 48 12.88 -6.16 -6.20
CA GLY A 48 13.15 -6.30 -7.62
C GLY A 48 14.11 -5.24 -8.18
N LYS A 49 14.37 -5.33 -9.48
CA LYS A 49 15.30 -4.44 -10.19
C LYS A 49 14.89 -2.97 -10.19
N THR A 50 13.62 -2.67 -9.97
CA THR A 50 13.05 -1.31 -9.95
C THR A 50 13.07 -0.66 -8.56
N ARG A 51 13.65 -1.31 -7.56
CA ARG A 51 13.71 -0.82 -6.18
C ARG A 51 14.25 0.61 -6.06
N PHE A 52 15.18 1.02 -6.91
CA PHE A 52 15.73 2.38 -6.91
C PHE A 52 14.65 3.47 -7.12
N LEU A 53 13.55 3.13 -7.81
CA LEU A 53 12.40 4.03 -7.96
C LEU A 53 11.65 4.20 -6.63
N ASP A 54 11.47 3.10 -5.89
CA ASP A 54 10.85 3.11 -4.57
C ASP A 54 11.69 3.93 -3.58
N GLU A 55 13.01 3.76 -3.60
CA GLU A 55 13.95 4.52 -2.77
C GLU A 55 13.93 6.03 -3.08
N ARG A 56 13.75 6.39 -4.35
CA ARG A 56 13.58 7.79 -4.76
C ARG A 56 12.29 8.38 -4.19
N VAL A 57 11.18 7.64 -4.22
CA VAL A 57 9.91 8.05 -3.62
C VAL A 57 10.02 8.16 -2.10
N GLU A 58 10.67 7.19 -1.44
CA GLU A 58 10.90 7.24 0.01
C GLU A 58 11.67 8.49 0.44
N ASN A 59 12.74 8.81 -0.30
CA ASN A 59 13.56 10.00 -0.02
C ASN A 59 12.78 11.32 -0.18
N PHE A 60 11.80 11.34 -1.06
CA PHE A 60 10.86 12.46 -1.20
C PHE A 60 9.87 12.47 -0.04
N ALA A 61 9.16 11.37 0.17
CA ALA A 61 8.10 11.28 1.17
C ALA A 61 8.59 11.63 2.59
N LYS A 62 9.78 11.18 2.98
CA LYS A 62 10.41 11.53 4.26
C LYS A 62 10.58 13.03 4.53
N LYS A 63 10.51 13.86 3.48
CA LYS A 63 10.67 15.32 3.60
C LYS A 63 9.34 16.06 3.60
N PHE A 64 8.30 15.47 3.02
CA PHE A 64 7.08 16.18 2.67
C PHE A 64 5.80 15.54 3.21
N THR A 65 5.89 14.44 3.97
CA THR A 65 4.77 13.90 4.74
C THR A 65 5.23 13.50 6.14
N GLU A 66 4.37 13.69 7.15
CA GLU A 66 4.61 13.26 8.53
C GLU A 66 4.26 11.79 8.72
N ASP A 67 3.19 11.32 8.07
CA ASP A 67 2.64 9.98 8.21
C ASP A 67 3.12 9.05 7.09
N LEU A 68 4.38 8.63 7.15
CA LEU A 68 4.97 7.69 6.21
C LEU A 68 5.08 6.29 6.80
N LEU A 69 4.32 5.34 6.26
CA LEU A 69 4.49 3.91 6.50
C LEU A 69 5.28 3.27 5.36
N VAL A 70 6.41 2.65 5.66
CA VAL A 70 7.22 1.90 4.68
C VAL A 70 7.13 0.41 4.95
N LEU A 71 6.66 -0.35 3.96
CA LEU A 71 6.70 -1.82 3.93
C LEU A 71 7.84 -2.25 3.01
N ASP A 72 8.98 -2.61 3.59
CA ASP A 72 10.14 -3.06 2.82
C ASP A 72 10.12 -4.58 2.66
N GLN A 73 10.06 -5.06 1.42
CA GLN A 73 10.08 -6.50 1.14
C GLN A 73 11.40 -7.18 1.54
N LYS A 74 12.46 -6.42 1.84
CA LYS A 74 13.70 -6.97 2.41
C LYS A 74 13.52 -7.45 3.85
N ASP A 75 12.51 -6.96 4.56
CA ASP A 75 12.23 -7.35 5.94
C ASP A 75 11.45 -8.67 6.03
N LEU A 76 11.00 -9.20 4.88
CA LEU A 76 10.33 -10.50 4.82
C LEU A 76 11.34 -11.64 4.91
N ASP A 77 11.03 -12.66 5.72
CA ASP A 77 11.84 -13.89 5.77
C ASP A 77 11.61 -14.74 4.51
N LEU A 78 12.53 -14.65 3.58
CA LEU A 78 12.56 -15.40 2.33
C LEU A 78 13.69 -16.45 2.30
N SER A 79 14.23 -16.83 3.46
CA SER A 79 15.37 -17.75 3.56
C SER A 79 15.10 -19.11 2.93
N ASN A 80 13.87 -19.60 3.03
CA ASN A 80 13.44 -20.88 2.47
C ASN A 80 12.87 -20.79 1.05
N VAL A 81 13.02 -19.63 0.39
CA VAL A 81 12.51 -19.39 -0.98
C VAL A 81 13.69 -19.32 -1.95
N ALA A 82 13.62 -20.07 -3.06
CA ALA A 82 14.59 -20.01 -4.13
C ALA A 82 14.74 -18.57 -4.64
N GLU A 83 15.97 -18.15 -4.91
CA GLU A 83 16.31 -16.75 -5.20
C GLU A 83 15.46 -16.17 -6.35
N GLU A 84 15.31 -16.92 -7.43
CA GLU A 84 14.54 -16.54 -8.61
C GLU A 84 13.03 -16.40 -8.35
N ALA A 85 12.51 -17.03 -7.29
CA ALA A 85 11.11 -16.95 -6.89
C ALA A 85 10.84 -15.83 -5.87
N ARG A 86 11.86 -15.31 -5.19
CA ARG A 86 11.70 -14.37 -4.05
C ARG A 86 10.88 -13.14 -4.40
N GLN A 87 11.11 -12.52 -5.55
CA GLN A 87 10.37 -11.32 -5.95
C GLN A 87 8.86 -11.56 -6.10
N TYR A 88 8.45 -12.77 -6.51
CA TYR A 88 7.04 -13.12 -6.66
C TYR A 88 6.41 -13.46 -5.31
N ILE A 89 7.11 -14.25 -4.50
CA ILE A 89 6.65 -14.62 -3.16
C ILE A 89 6.58 -13.39 -2.25
N ALA A 90 7.56 -12.49 -2.33
CA ALA A 90 7.55 -11.23 -1.58
C ALA A 90 6.30 -10.39 -1.88
N ALA A 91 5.86 -10.34 -3.14
CA ALA A 91 4.64 -9.63 -3.50
C ALA A 91 3.39 -10.23 -2.82
N ILE A 92 3.28 -11.56 -2.78
CA ILE A 92 2.17 -12.26 -2.11
C ILE A 92 2.21 -12.01 -0.59
N LEU A 93 3.38 -12.17 0.03
CA LEU A 93 3.54 -11.95 1.47
C LEU A 93 3.27 -10.49 1.86
N THR A 94 3.61 -9.53 1.00
CA THR A 94 3.25 -8.12 1.20
C THR A 94 1.73 -7.96 1.34
N GLY A 95 0.94 -8.65 0.53
CA GLY A 95 -0.52 -8.64 0.64
C GLY A 95 -1.01 -9.17 2.01
N VAL A 96 -0.36 -10.21 2.55
CA VAL A 96 -0.69 -10.73 3.88
C VAL A 96 -0.38 -9.70 4.98
N VAL A 97 0.79 -9.04 4.90
CA VAL A 97 1.16 -7.98 5.86
C VAL A 97 0.18 -6.81 5.80
N ILE A 98 -0.13 -6.35 4.59
CA ILE A 98 -1.08 -5.24 4.40
C ILE A 98 -2.46 -5.62 4.95
N ARG A 99 -2.91 -6.86 4.77
CA ARG A 99 -4.19 -7.31 5.32
C ARG A 99 -4.25 -7.13 6.83
N HIS A 100 -3.24 -7.57 7.57
CA HIS A 100 -3.20 -7.38 9.03
C HIS A 100 -3.21 -5.91 9.43
N PHE A 101 -2.51 -5.07 8.67
CA PHE A 101 -2.53 -3.62 8.88
C PHE A 101 -3.94 -3.03 8.67
N VAL A 102 -4.63 -3.43 7.62
CA VAL A 102 -6.01 -2.97 7.35
C VAL A 102 -7.00 -3.48 8.40
N GLU A 103 -6.84 -4.72 8.89
CA GLU A 103 -7.64 -5.26 10.00
C GLU A 103 -7.44 -4.44 11.28
N ALA A 104 -6.21 -4.02 11.57
CA ALA A 104 -5.91 -3.14 12.69
C ALA A 104 -6.56 -1.75 12.51
N ILE A 105 -6.48 -1.14 11.33
CA ILE A 105 -7.18 0.12 11.02
C ILE A 105 -8.69 -0.02 11.23
N ALA A 106 -9.28 -1.10 10.73
CA ALA A 106 -10.71 -1.35 10.86
C ALA A 106 -11.13 -1.45 12.34
N PHE A 107 -10.32 -2.10 13.17
CA PHE A 107 -10.54 -2.22 14.61
C PHE A 107 -10.45 -0.85 15.29
N GLU A 108 -9.37 -0.11 15.07
CA GLU A 108 -9.16 1.21 15.69
C GLU A 108 -10.22 2.24 15.28
N ARG A 109 -10.72 2.16 14.05
CA ARG A 109 -11.78 3.03 13.55
C ARG A 109 -13.18 2.58 13.98
N GLY A 110 -13.33 1.39 14.54
CA GLY A 110 -14.63 0.80 14.81
C GLY A 110 -15.48 0.59 13.54
N HIS A 111 -14.84 0.39 12.39
CA HIS A 111 -15.47 0.25 11.09
C HIS A 111 -15.15 -1.13 10.49
N SER A 112 -16.10 -2.06 10.62
CA SER A 112 -15.93 -3.44 10.14
C SER A 112 -15.64 -3.50 8.63
N LEU A 113 -14.78 -4.43 8.23
CA LEU A 113 -14.48 -4.72 6.82
C LEU A 113 -15.68 -5.29 6.05
N ASP A 114 -16.76 -5.71 6.74
CA ASP A 114 -17.96 -6.26 6.11
C ASP A 114 -19.00 -5.20 5.76
N VAL A 115 -18.85 -3.98 6.26
CA VAL A 115 -19.80 -2.89 6.00
C VAL A 115 -19.66 -2.40 4.56
N ARG A 116 -20.79 -2.26 3.88
CA ARG A 116 -20.88 -1.69 2.54
C ARG A 116 -21.92 -0.58 2.52
N ARG A 117 -21.63 0.50 1.78
CA ARG A 117 -22.58 1.62 1.63
C ARG A 117 -23.56 1.37 0.51
N TYR A 118 -23.09 0.89 -0.62
CA TYR A 118 -23.86 0.71 -1.85
C TYR A 118 -23.81 -0.73 -2.38
N MET A 119 -22.62 -1.36 -2.34
CA MET A 119 -22.43 -2.71 -2.83
C MET A 119 -23.37 -3.68 -2.11
N TRP A 120 -24.11 -4.48 -2.89
CA TRP A 120 -25.17 -5.40 -2.46
C TRP A 120 -26.37 -4.74 -1.77
N GLN A 121 -26.43 -3.40 -1.74
CA GLN A 121 -27.57 -2.66 -1.15
C GLN A 121 -28.49 -2.09 -2.24
N MET A 122 -28.01 -1.98 -3.48
CA MET A 122 -28.75 -1.45 -4.61
C MET A 122 -28.23 -2.04 -5.93
N GLU A 123 -29.02 -1.92 -7.00
CA GLU A 123 -28.58 -2.18 -8.38
C GLU A 123 -27.76 -0.98 -8.90
N TYR A 124 -26.73 -1.25 -9.69
CA TYR A 124 -25.85 -0.24 -10.31
C TYR A 124 -25.30 -0.70 -11.66
#